data_5812bf91c01687db9e73d44b9975cb1d
#
_entry.id   5812bf91c01687db9e73d44b9975cb1d
#
_cell.length_a   1.000
_cell.length_b   1.000
_cell.length_c   1.000
_cell.angle_alpha   90.00
_cell.angle_beta   90.00
_cell.angle_gamma   90.00
#
_symmetry.space_group_name_H-M   'P 1'
#
loop_
_entity.id
_entity.type
_entity.pdbx_description
1 polymer ?
#
loop_
_entity_poly.entity_id
_entity_poly.type
_entity_poly.pdbx_seq_one_letter_code
_entity_poly.pdbx_strand_id
1 'polypeptide(L)'
;MASPASLWLLAVALLPCTGAAGAPRQHDPPTPLPLVIWHGMGVFGLPRCPGESSHICDLIRKTLNAGAYSKAVQERLVQAEYWHDPIKEDVYRNHSIFLADINQERGVNESYKKNLMTLKKFVMVKFLNDSIVDPVDSEWFGFYKSGQAKETIPLQETSLYTQDRLGLKEMDKAGQLVFLAIEGDHLQLSEEWFYAHIIPFLE
;
A
#
# COMPACT_ATOMS: atom_id res chain seq x y z
N MET A 1 -58.88 24.76 56.92
CA MET A 1 -57.52 24.70 57.42
C MET A 1 -56.62 24.84 56.25
N ALA A 2 -56.14 26.04 55.99
CA ALA A 2 -55.29 26.37 54.86
C ALA A 2 -53.86 26.64 55.35
N SER A 3 -52.91 25.98 54.82
CA SER A 3 -51.47 26.15 55.12
C SER A 3 -50.89 27.19 54.14
N PRO A 4 -50.06 28.12 54.61
CA PRO A 4 -49.51 29.17 53.72
C PRO A 4 -48.27 28.67 53.00
N ALA A 5 -48.25 28.92 51.71
CA ALA A 5 -47.11 28.70 50.83
C ALA A 5 -46.08 29.83 51.06
N SER A 6 -44.87 29.44 51.42
CA SER A 6 -43.70 30.33 51.53
C SER A 6 -43.15 30.70 50.17
N LEU A 7 -43.20 31.95 49.79
CA LEU A 7 -42.48 32.52 48.64
C LEU A 7 -40.99 32.63 48.94
N TRP A 8 -40.16 31.92 48.18
CA TRP A 8 -38.72 32.16 48.16
C TRP A 8 -38.37 33.04 46.96
N LEU A 9 -38.00 34.28 47.24
CA LEU A 9 -37.44 35.23 46.25
C LEU A 9 -35.97 34.83 46.01
N LEU A 10 -35.65 34.34 44.82
CA LEU A 10 -34.32 34.16 44.34
C LEU A 10 -33.76 35.51 43.84
N ALA A 11 -32.87 36.12 44.62
CA ALA A 11 -32.07 37.26 44.16
C ALA A 11 -30.99 36.79 43.22
N VAL A 12 -31.13 37.09 41.90
CA VAL A 12 -30.04 36.88 40.94
C VAL A 12 -29.10 38.05 41.04
N ALA A 13 -27.92 37.81 41.63
CA ALA A 13 -26.81 38.74 41.62
C ALA A 13 -26.15 38.77 40.27
N LEU A 14 -26.30 39.87 39.53
CA LEU A 14 -25.52 40.12 38.30
C LEU A 14 -24.12 40.50 38.71
N LEU A 15 -23.19 39.54 38.61
CA LEU A 15 -21.76 39.79 38.69
C LEU A 15 -21.24 40.29 37.31
N PRO A 16 -20.49 41.41 37.25
CA PRO A 16 -19.86 41.84 35.99
C PRO A 16 -18.84 40.80 35.54
N CYS A 17 -18.95 40.29 34.32
CA CYS A 17 -17.91 39.52 33.65
C CYS A 17 -16.70 40.42 33.41
N THR A 18 -15.76 40.42 34.32
CA THR A 18 -14.42 40.90 34.03
C THR A 18 -13.76 39.91 33.07
N GLY A 19 -13.37 40.42 31.89
CA GLY A 19 -12.76 39.61 30.83
C GLY A 19 -11.57 38.83 31.34
N ALA A 20 -11.72 37.51 31.36
CA ALA A 20 -10.58 36.63 31.52
C ALA A 20 -9.69 36.80 30.29
N ALA A 21 -8.49 37.35 30.49
CA ALA A 21 -7.43 37.30 29.49
C ALA A 21 -7.27 35.83 29.05
N GLY A 22 -7.44 35.61 27.75
CA GLY A 22 -7.40 34.24 27.21
C GLY A 22 -6.11 33.58 27.60
N ALA A 23 -6.20 32.45 28.27
CA ALA A 23 -5.08 31.56 28.50
C ALA A 23 -4.44 31.25 27.12
N PRO A 24 -3.11 31.20 27.00
CA PRO A 24 -2.46 30.83 25.76
C PRO A 24 -3.02 29.47 25.32
N ARG A 25 -3.50 29.39 24.09
CA ARG A 25 -3.95 28.10 23.52
C ARG A 25 -2.78 27.15 23.62
N GLN A 26 -2.94 26.16 24.47
CA GLN A 26 -2.07 25.01 24.51
C GLN A 26 -2.11 24.43 23.09
N HIS A 27 -0.99 24.44 22.38
CA HIS A 27 -0.90 23.76 21.11
C HIS A 27 -1.20 22.30 21.38
N ASP A 28 -2.33 21.83 20.89
CA ASP A 28 -2.58 20.39 20.87
C ASP A 28 -1.39 19.72 20.18
N PRO A 29 -0.89 18.61 20.72
CA PRO A 29 0.19 17.89 20.08
C PRO A 29 -0.26 17.56 18.64
N PRO A 30 0.64 17.65 17.66
CA PRO A 30 0.29 17.38 16.28
C PRO A 30 -0.36 16.00 16.21
N THR A 31 -1.53 15.93 15.58
CA THR A 31 -2.20 14.64 15.36
C THR A 31 -1.24 13.71 14.64
N PRO A 32 -0.98 12.51 15.16
CA PRO A 32 -0.08 11.58 14.51
C PRO A 32 -0.56 11.29 13.09
N LEU A 33 0.39 11.23 12.16
CA LEU A 33 0.08 10.92 10.76
C LEU A 33 -0.48 9.50 10.66
N PRO A 34 -1.52 9.29 9.85
CA PRO A 34 -2.02 7.95 9.61
C PRO A 34 -0.93 7.11 8.93
N LEU A 35 -0.62 5.97 9.52
CA LEU A 35 0.30 4.97 8.98
C LEU A 35 -0.52 3.85 8.36
N VAL A 36 -0.27 3.55 7.09
CA VAL A 36 -0.79 2.37 6.42
C VAL A 36 0.38 1.45 6.13
N ILE A 37 0.37 0.27 6.74
CA ILE A 37 1.32 -0.80 6.44
C ILE A 37 0.60 -1.80 5.54
N TRP A 38 1.13 -2.01 4.35
CA TRP A 38 0.60 -2.98 3.41
C TRP A 38 1.67 -4.03 3.12
N HIS A 39 1.30 -5.30 3.22
CA HIS A 39 2.18 -6.37 2.78
C HIS A 39 2.18 -6.43 1.25
N GLY A 40 3.35 -6.42 0.63
CA GLY A 40 3.49 -6.78 -0.76
C GLY A 40 3.27 -8.29 -0.89
N MET A 41 2.33 -8.68 -1.74
CA MET A 41 2.30 -10.04 -2.26
C MET A 41 2.60 -9.94 -3.75
N GLY A 42 3.87 -9.76 -4.07
CA GLY A 42 4.36 -10.02 -5.39
C GLY A 42 4.44 -11.53 -5.56
N VAL A 43 3.40 -12.14 -6.09
CA VAL A 43 3.42 -13.59 -6.24
C VAL A 43 3.49 -13.94 -7.71
N PHE A 44 4.59 -14.48 -8.09
CA PHE A 44 4.74 -15.25 -9.30
C PHE A 44 4.12 -16.63 -9.05
N GLY A 45 2.79 -16.76 -9.11
CA GLY A 45 2.10 -18.03 -8.94
C GLY A 45 2.45 -18.73 -7.62
N LEU A 46 2.55 -20.04 -7.64
CA LEU A 46 2.97 -20.82 -6.47
C LEU A 46 4.45 -20.61 -6.16
N PRO A 47 4.83 -20.56 -4.86
CA PRO A 47 6.22 -20.52 -4.44
C PRO A 47 7.06 -21.58 -5.13
N ARG A 48 8.37 -21.32 -5.30
CA ARG A 48 9.29 -22.31 -5.85
C ARG A 48 9.16 -23.62 -5.07
N CYS A 49 9.02 -24.71 -5.80
CA CYS A 49 8.95 -26.02 -5.17
C CYS A 49 10.29 -26.37 -4.54
N PRO A 50 10.36 -26.63 -3.24
CA PRO A 50 11.57 -27.12 -2.64
C PRO A 50 11.81 -28.58 -3.07
N GLY A 51 12.97 -28.86 -3.67
CA GLY A 51 13.45 -30.22 -3.96
C GLY A 51 13.47 -30.63 -5.43
N GLU A 52 14.12 -31.76 -5.70
CA GLU A 52 14.46 -32.27 -7.04
C GLU A 52 13.29 -32.77 -7.92
N SER A 53 12.04 -32.70 -7.49
CA SER A 53 10.89 -33.11 -8.30
C SER A 53 10.36 -31.98 -9.20
N SER A 54 11.26 -31.28 -9.88
CA SER A 54 11.00 -30.06 -10.63
C SER A 54 9.91 -30.19 -11.71
N HIS A 55 9.83 -31.32 -12.43
CA HIS A 55 8.90 -31.45 -13.56
C HIS A 55 7.42 -31.50 -13.18
N ILE A 56 7.06 -32.19 -12.09
CA ILE A 56 5.65 -32.28 -11.65
C ILE A 56 5.23 -30.92 -11.10
N CYS A 57 6.08 -30.28 -10.35
CA CYS A 57 5.81 -28.99 -9.77
C CYS A 57 5.71 -27.89 -10.84
N ASP A 58 6.57 -27.92 -11.85
CA ASP A 58 6.48 -27.02 -13.00
C ASP A 58 5.20 -27.24 -13.80
N LEU A 59 4.75 -28.48 -13.92
CA LEU A 59 3.48 -28.80 -14.59
C LEU A 59 2.30 -28.27 -13.78
N ILE A 60 2.28 -28.47 -12.46
CA ILE A 60 1.25 -27.94 -11.57
C ILE A 60 1.24 -26.41 -11.64
N ARG A 61 2.40 -25.78 -11.57
CA ARG A 61 2.54 -24.32 -11.69
C ARG A 61 1.99 -23.81 -13.02
N LYS A 62 2.38 -24.42 -14.14
CA LYS A 62 1.88 -24.07 -15.47
C LYS A 62 0.36 -24.22 -15.58
N THR A 63 -0.19 -25.27 -14.98
CA THR A 63 -1.64 -25.53 -15.00
C THR A 63 -2.38 -24.51 -14.15
N LEU A 64 -1.88 -24.19 -12.96
CA LEU A 64 -2.48 -23.20 -12.09
C LEU A 64 -2.35 -21.79 -12.66
N ASN A 65 -1.20 -21.44 -13.23
CA ASN A 65 -1.03 -20.16 -13.91
C ASN A 65 -1.98 -20.02 -15.12
N ALA A 66 -2.20 -21.09 -15.87
CA ALA A 66 -3.16 -21.09 -16.98
C ALA A 66 -4.60 -20.87 -16.50
N GLY A 67 -4.92 -21.34 -15.29
CA GLY A 67 -6.24 -21.18 -14.68
C GLY A 67 -6.41 -19.95 -13.79
N ALA A 68 -5.32 -19.24 -13.48
CA ALA A 68 -5.30 -18.14 -12.51
C ALA A 68 -6.32 -17.04 -12.84
N TYR A 69 -6.54 -16.77 -14.11
CA TYR A 69 -7.47 -15.74 -14.56
C TYR A 69 -8.89 -16.25 -14.85
N SER A 70 -9.19 -17.50 -14.52
CA SER A 70 -10.58 -17.94 -14.57
C SER A 70 -11.39 -17.25 -13.47
N LYS A 71 -12.65 -16.89 -13.76
CA LYS A 71 -13.52 -16.22 -12.80
C LYS A 71 -13.60 -16.96 -11.46
N ALA A 72 -13.74 -18.29 -11.51
CA ALA A 72 -13.85 -19.11 -10.31
C ALA A 72 -12.59 -19.07 -9.42
N VAL A 73 -11.41 -18.93 -10.02
CA VAL A 73 -10.13 -18.85 -9.30
C VAL A 73 -9.91 -17.43 -8.78
N GLN A 74 -10.13 -16.42 -9.60
CA GLN A 74 -10.01 -15.01 -9.20
C GLN A 74 -10.95 -14.65 -8.03
N GLU A 75 -12.16 -15.18 -7.98
CA GLU A 75 -13.13 -14.90 -6.91
C GLU A 75 -12.91 -15.72 -5.62
N ARG A 76 -12.00 -16.69 -5.61
CA ARG A 76 -11.83 -17.60 -4.47
C ARG A 76 -10.41 -17.74 -3.96
N LEU A 77 -9.43 -17.39 -4.74
CA LEU A 77 -8.02 -17.56 -4.42
C LEU A 77 -7.32 -16.22 -4.44
N VAL A 78 -7.10 -15.63 -3.27
CA VAL A 78 -6.45 -14.32 -3.11
C VAL A 78 -5.10 -14.26 -3.83
N GLN A 79 -4.33 -15.35 -3.81
CA GLN A 79 -3.04 -15.41 -4.50
C GLN A 79 -3.16 -15.20 -6.02
N ALA A 80 -4.27 -15.62 -6.62
CA ALA A 80 -4.51 -15.41 -8.04
C ALA A 80 -4.83 -13.95 -8.38
N GLU A 81 -5.38 -13.19 -7.44
CA GLU A 81 -5.68 -11.77 -7.60
C GLU A 81 -4.42 -10.90 -7.70
N TYR A 82 -3.31 -11.37 -7.10
CA TYR A 82 -2.00 -10.71 -7.14
C TYR A 82 -1.10 -11.21 -8.28
N TRP A 83 -1.59 -12.15 -9.10
CA TRP A 83 -0.82 -12.68 -10.22
C TRP A 83 -0.78 -11.69 -11.39
N HIS A 84 0.43 -11.34 -11.83
CA HIS A 84 0.67 -10.60 -13.06
C HIS A 84 1.50 -11.45 -14.02
N ASP A 85 0.88 -11.91 -15.12
CA ASP A 85 1.55 -12.72 -16.14
C ASP A 85 2.31 -11.81 -17.11
N PRO A 86 3.65 -11.78 -17.07
CA PRO A 86 4.43 -10.91 -17.94
C PRO A 86 4.46 -11.37 -19.40
N ILE A 87 4.05 -12.61 -19.66
CA ILE A 87 4.02 -13.19 -21.01
C ILE A 87 2.68 -12.94 -21.67
N LYS A 88 1.58 -13.00 -20.89
CA LYS A 88 0.20 -12.84 -21.38
C LYS A 88 -0.45 -11.63 -20.73
N GLU A 89 0.15 -10.48 -20.91
CA GLU A 89 -0.31 -9.23 -20.29
C GLU A 89 -1.74 -8.84 -20.67
N ASP A 90 -2.20 -9.17 -21.89
CA ASP A 90 -3.59 -8.90 -22.26
C ASP A 90 -4.55 -9.72 -21.42
N VAL A 91 -4.20 -10.99 -21.09
CA VAL A 91 -5.02 -11.86 -20.23
C VAL A 91 -5.03 -11.30 -18.81
N TYR A 92 -3.89 -10.93 -18.28
CA TYR A 92 -3.77 -10.23 -17.00
C TYR A 92 -4.65 -8.98 -16.99
N ARG A 93 -4.44 -8.06 -17.93
CA ARG A 93 -5.15 -6.78 -18.01
C ARG A 93 -6.66 -6.96 -18.05
N ASN A 94 -7.16 -7.94 -18.78
CA ASN A 94 -8.59 -8.12 -18.98
C ASN A 94 -9.28 -8.95 -17.89
N HIS A 95 -8.57 -9.84 -17.20
CA HIS A 95 -9.18 -10.84 -16.33
C HIS A 95 -8.73 -10.78 -14.86
N SER A 96 -7.65 -10.07 -14.51
CA SER A 96 -7.34 -9.81 -13.11
C SER A 96 -8.39 -8.88 -12.51
N ILE A 97 -9.06 -9.34 -11.45
CA ILE A 97 -10.13 -8.55 -10.81
C ILE A 97 -9.58 -7.52 -9.83
N PHE A 98 -8.38 -7.75 -9.28
CA PHE A 98 -7.79 -6.88 -8.27
C PHE A 98 -6.55 -6.14 -8.79
N LEU A 99 -5.44 -6.84 -9.08
CA LEU A 99 -4.16 -6.19 -9.35
C LEU A 99 -4.21 -5.29 -10.59
N ALA A 100 -4.87 -5.73 -11.67
CA ALA A 100 -5.02 -4.88 -12.86
C ALA A 100 -5.93 -3.67 -12.62
N ASP A 101 -6.84 -3.74 -11.66
CA ASP A 101 -7.67 -2.61 -11.25
C ASP A 101 -6.86 -1.59 -10.46
N ILE A 102 -6.19 -2.01 -9.38
CA ILE A 102 -5.40 -1.07 -8.55
C ILE A 102 -4.22 -0.48 -9.29
N ASN A 103 -3.63 -1.19 -10.25
CA ASN A 103 -2.60 -0.68 -11.15
C ASN A 103 -3.16 0.16 -12.31
N GLN A 104 -4.48 0.32 -12.37
CA GLN A 104 -5.17 1.13 -13.37
C GLN A 104 -4.84 0.71 -14.82
N GLU A 105 -4.75 -0.60 -15.06
CA GLU A 105 -4.38 -1.16 -16.36
C GLU A 105 -5.46 -0.99 -17.44
N ARG A 106 -6.72 -0.86 -17.03
CA ARG A 106 -7.88 -0.70 -17.92
C ARG A 106 -8.36 0.73 -18.09
N GLY A 107 -7.89 1.63 -17.23
CA GLY A 107 -8.28 3.03 -17.25
C GLY A 107 -7.92 3.71 -15.94
N VAL A 108 -7.69 5.01 -15.99
CA VAL A 108 -7.27 5.79 -14.84
C VAL A 108 -8.49 6.14 -13.98
N ASN A 109 -8.46 5.74 -12.73
CA ASN A 109 -9.37 6.22 -11.69
C ASN A 109 -8.69 7.39 -10.95
N GLU A 110 -9.12 8.59 -11.25
CA GLU A 110 -8.55 9.80 -10.68
C GLU A 110 -8.61 9.86 -9.15
N SER A 111 -9.57 9.18 -8.53
CA SER A 111 -9.65 9.09 -7.07
C SER A 111 -8.51 8.26 -6.49
N TYR A 112 -8.14 7.14 -7.12
CA TYR A 112 -7.01 6.32 -6.67
C TYR A 112 -5.70 7.11 -6.77
N LYS A 113 -5.47 7.72 -7.93
CA LYS A 113 -4.30 8.57 -8.19
C LYS A 113 -4.22 9.71 -7.16
N LYS A 114 -5.30 10.48 -7.01
CA LYS A 114 -5.37 11.59 -6.07
C LYS A 114 -5.11 11.13 -4.63
N ASN A 115 -5.72 10.03 -4.20
CA ASN A 115 -5.56 9.52 -2.84
C ASN A 115 -4.11 9.11 -2.57
N LEU A 116 -3.46 8.40 -3.50
CA LEU A 116 -2.07 8.01 -3.36
C LEU A 116 -1.15 9.23 -3.26
N MET A 117 -1.37 10.23 -4.11
CA MET A 117 -0.58 11.46 -4.13
C MET A 117 -0.75 12.35 -2.89
N THR A 118 -1.73 12.08 -2.01
CA THR A 118 -1.87 12.79 -0.72
C THR A 118 -0.84 12.35 0.32
N LEU A 119 -0.15 11.25 0.11
CA LEU A 119 0.86 10.75 1.04
C LEU A 119 2.02 11.76 1.14
N LYS A 120 2.45 12.05 2.35
CA LYS A 120 3.68 12.84 2.56
C LYS A 120 4.92 12.11 2.07
N LYS A 121 4.99 10.81 2.36
CA LYS A 121 6.03 9.89 1.90
C LYS A 121 5.39 8.54 1.57
N PHE A 122 5.89 7.93 0.52
CA PHE A 122 5.60 6.56 0.15
C PHE A 122 6.90 5.78 0.21
N VAL A 123 7.06 5.04 1.30
CA VAL A 123 8.29 4.29 1.60
C VAL A 123 8.14 2.86 1.11
N MET A 124 9.03 2.44 0.24
CA MET A 124 9.08 1.10 -0.33
C MET A 124 10.35 0.40 0.13
N VAL A 125 10.21 -0.75 0.75
CA VAL A 125 11.34 -1.55 1.26
C VAL A 125 11.53 -2.76 0.38
N LYS A 126 12.75 -2.94 -0.14
CA LYS A 126 13.13 -4.09 -0.96
C LYS A 126 14.08 -4.99 -0.20
N PHE A 127 13.73 -6.27 -0.12
CA PHE A 127 14.60 -7.31 0.45
C PHE A 127 15.45 -7.91 -0.67
N LEU A 128 16.75 -7.65 -0.63
CA LEU A 128 17.63 -7.93 -1.77
C LEU A 128 17.76 -9.43 -2.12
N ASN A 129 17.51 -10.30 -1.14
CA ASN A 129 17.56 -11.75 -1.31
C ASN A 129 16.16 -12.39 -1.18
N ASP A 130 15.11 -11.64 -1.45
CA ASP A 130 13.73 -12.13 -1.33
C ASP A 130 13.50 -13.37 -2.20
N SER A 131 13.09 -14.46 -1.55
CA SER A 131 12.80 -15.74 -2.21
C SER A 131 11.30 -15.96 -2.50
N ILE A 132 10.45 -15.04 -2.05
CA ILE A 132 8.99 -15.11 -2.19
C ILE A 132 8.49 -14.16 -3.29
N VAL A 133 8.99 -12.92 -3.28
CA VAL A 133 8.60 -11.92 -4.29
C VAL A 133 9.40 -12.15 -5.58
N ASP A 134 8.70 -12.29 -6.70
CA ASP A 134 9.31 -12.52 -8.01
C ASP A 134 8.57 -11.71 -9.10
N PRO A 135 9.23 -10.78 -9.78
CA PRO A 135 10.61 -10.36 -9.55
C PRO A 135 10.79 -9.49 -8.29
N VAL A 136 11.93 -9.60 -7.63
CA VAL A 136 12.27 -8.78 -6.44
C VAL A 136 12.13 -7.27 -6.72
N ASP A 137 12.41 -6.87 -7.95
CA ASP A 137 12.28 -5.47 -8.39
C ASP A 137 10.84 -4.93 -8.27
N SER A 138 9.84 -5.81 -8.19
CA SER A 138 8.43 -5.40 -8.01
C SER A 138 8.14 -4.80 -6.64
N GLU A 139 9.00 -5.01 -5.65
CA GLU A 139 8.92 -4.33 -4.36
C GLU A 139 9.17 -2.81 -4.47
N TRP A 140 9.76 -2.36 -5.60
CA TRP A 140 9.89 -0.96 -5.99
C TRP A 140 9.12 -0.62 -7.27
N PHE A 141 8.08 -1.39 -7.59
CA PHE A 141 7.27 -1.26 -8.81
C PHE A 141 8.04 -1.47 -10.13
N GLY A 142 9.25 -2.04 -10.07
CA GLY A 142 9.90 -2.60 -11.26
C GLY A 142 9.19 -3.89 -11.66
N PHE A 143 9.33 -4.27 -12.91
CA PHE A 143 8.71 -5.51 -13.40
C PHE A 143 9.46 -6.08 -14.61
N TYR A 144 9.05 -7.25 -15.05
CA TYR A 144 9.58 -7.82 -16.28
C TYR A 144 9.22 -6.97 -17.50
N LYS A 145 10.10 -6.97 -18.49
CA LYS A 145 9.74 -6.47 -19.83
C LYS A 145 8.60 -7.29 -20.39
N SER A 146 7.66 -6.64 -21.04
CA SER A 146 6.48 -7.28 -21.65
C SER A 146 6.88 -8.42 -22.58
N GLY A 147 6.15 -9.53 -22.50
CA GLY A 147 6.32 -10.69 -23.35
C GLY A 147 7.44 -11.65 -22.95
N GLN A 148 8.09 -11.44 -21.81
CA GLN A 148 9.15 -12.30 -21.32
C GLN A 148 9.23 -12.28 -19.77
N ALA A 149 9.93 -13.24 -19.15
CA ALA A 149 10.05 -13.38 -17.71
C ALA A 149 11.51 -13.63 -17.30
N LYS A 150 12.43 -12.81 -17.79
CA LYS A 150 13.89 -12.94 -17.52
C LYS A 150 14.52 -11.61 -17.17
N GLU A 151 14.22 -10.57 -17.92
CA GLU A 151 14.82 -9.25 -17.77
C GLU A 151 13.80 -8.31 -17.15
N THR A 152 14.18 -7.67 -16.04
CA THR A 152 13.37 -6.67 -15.36
C THR A 152 13.77 -5.26 -15.80
N ILE A 153 12.85 -4.33 -15.62
CA ILE A 153 13.07 -2.89 -15.78
C ILE A 153 12.69 -2.17 -14.49
N PRO A 154 13.38 -1.09 -14.13
CA PRO A 154 13.03 -0.31 -12.96
C PRO A 154 11.69 0.42 -13.13
N LEU A 155 11.12 0.89 -12.05
CA LEU A 155 9.86 1.65 -12.04
C LEU A 155 9.83 2.72 -13.14
N GLN A 156 10.89 3.51 -13.27
CA GLN A 156 10.97 4.66 -14.18
C GLN A 156 10.82 4.29 -15.66
N GLU A 157 11.08 3.04 -16.01
CA GLU A 157 10.94 2.52 -17.37
C GLU A 157 9.60 1.81 -17.62
N THR A 158 8.83 1.53 -16.56
CA THR A 158 7.52 0.87 -16.68
C THR A 158 6.47 1.79 -17.31
N SER A 159 5.45 1.18 -17.94
CA SER A 159 4.29 1.94 -18.43
C SER A 159 3.49 2.59 -17.32
N LEU A 160 3.48 1.98 -16.13
CA LEU A 160 2.85 2.52 -14.93
C LEU A 160 3.39 3.92 -14.58
N TYR A 161 4.73 4.07 -14.64
CA TYR A 161 5.41 5.32 -14.37
C TYR A 161 5.37 6.29 -15.56
N THR A 162 5.69 5.82 -16.76
CA THR A 162 5.79 6.69 -17.93
C THR A 162 4.46 7.33 -18.31
N GLN A 163 3.36 6.61 -18.11
CA GLN A 163 1.99 7.11 -18.27
C GLN A 163 1.43 7.77 -17.01
N ASP A 164 2.16 7.68 -15.91
CA ASP A 164 1.79 8.25 -14.61
C ASP A 164 0.39 7.88 -14.12
N ARG A 165 0.01 6.62 -14.29
CA ARG A 165 -1.36 6.14 -14.01
C ARG A 165 -1.74 6.26 -12.54
N LEU A 166 -0.78 6.11 -11.62
CA LEU A 166 -0.95 6.21 -10.17
C LEU A 166 -0.42 7.52 -9.55
N GLY A 167 0.20 8.39 -10.36
CA GLY A 167 0.85 9.59 -9.85
C GLY A 167 2.28 9.36 -9.34
N LEU A 168 2.84 8.16 -9.53
CA LEU A 168 4.18 7.82 -9.03
C LEU A 168 5.27 8.70 -9.64
N LYS A 169 5.12 9.10 -10.89
CA LYS A 169 6.07 10.00 -11.56
C LYS A 169 6.07 11.41 -10.95
N GLU A 170 4.89 11.93 -10.67
CA GLU A 170 4.77 13.24 -10.01
C GLU A 170 5.24 13.15 -8.55
N MET A 171 4.93 12.08 -7.84
CA MET A 171 5.40 11.83 -6.47
C MET A 171 6.92 11.70 -6.41
N ASP A 172 7.54 11.03 -7.39
CA ASP A 172 8.99 10.89 -7.49
C ASP A 172 9.66 12.26 -7.68
N LYS A 173 9.18 13.06 -8.63
CA LYS A 173 9.65 14.44 -8.82
C LYS A 173 9.48 15.34 -7.59
N ALA A 174 8.44 15.11 -6.82
CA ALA A 174 8.18 15.84 -5.58
C ALA A 174 8.99 15.31 -4.38
N GLY A 175 9.81 14.27 -4.57
CA GLY A 175 10.58 13.63 -3.51
C GLY A 175 9.73 12.92 -2.46
N GLN A 176 8.53 12.46 -2.84
CA GLN A 176 7.62 11.71 -1.97
C GLN A 176 7.93 10.22 -1.96
N LEU A 177 8.55 9.68 -3.02
CA LEU A 177 8.96 8.27 -3.06
C LEU A 177 10.27 8.06 -2.31
N VAL A 178 10.31 7.03 -1.50
CA VAL A 178 11.50 6.62 -0.75
C VAL A 178 11.78 5.16 -1.03
N PHE A 179 12.96 4.88 -1.53
CA PHE A 179 13.41 3.54 -1.86
C PHE A 179 14.43 3.08 -0.83
N LEU A 180 14.09 2.08 -0.03
CA LEU A 180 14.96 1.49 0.96
C LEU A 180 15.27 0.05 0.57
N ALA A 181 16.52 -0.37 0.74
CA ALA A 181 16.94 -1.75 0.53
C ALA A 181 17.52 -2.33 1.81
N ILE A 182 17.29 -3.60 2.02
CA ILE A 182 17.85 -4.35 3.15
C ILE A 182 18.37 -5.71 2.67
N GLU A 183 19.53 -6.09 3.15
CA GLU A 183 20.04 -7.46 2.99
C GLU A 183 19.18 -8.42 3.82
N GLY A 184 18.69 -9.47 3.19
CA GLY A 184 17.82 -10.45 3.86
C GLY A 184 16.83 -11.07 2.90
N ASP A 185 16.21 -12.16 3.32
CA ASP A 185 15.09 -12.81 2.66
C ASP A 185 13.78 -12.11 3.05
N HIS A 186 12.68 -12.54 2.50
CA HIS A 186 11.34 -11.98 2.66
C HIS A 186 11.00 -11.62 4.10
N LEU A 187 10.72 -10.34 4.35
CA LEU A 187 10.39 -9.76 5.66
C LEU A 187 11.47 -9.97 6.75
N GLN A 188 12.67 -10.33 6.40
CA GLN A 188 13.79 -10.45 7.34
C GLN A 188 14.41 -9.08 7.60
N LEU A 189 13.91 -8.38 8.58
CA LEU A 189 14.47 -7.12 9.07
C LEU A 189 14.60 -7.18 10.59
N SER A 190 15.62 -6.48 11.14
CA SER A 190 15.75 -6.34 12.58
C SER A 190 14.93 -5.17 13.11
N GLU A 191 14.64 -5.22 14.41
CA GLU A 191 13.95 -4.13 15.10
C GLU A 191 14.78 -2.84 15.03
N GLU A 192 16.11 -2.94 15.19
CA GLU A 192 17.03 -1.81 15.10
C GLU A 192 16.98 -1.16 13.71
N TRP A 193 16.94 -1.97 12.65
CA TRP A 193 16.81 -1.45 11.28
C TRP A 193 15.49 -0.69 11.12
N PHE A 194 14.39 -1.26 11.62
CA PHE A 194 13.08 -0.64 11.55
C PHE A 194 13.06 0.70 12.28
N TYR A 195 13.58 0.76 13.50
CA TYR A 195 13.68 2.01 14.26
C TYR A 195 14.56 3.05 13.57
N ALA A 196 15.66 2.64 12.97
CA ALA A 196 16.58 3.54 12.31
C ALA A 196 16.06 4.10 10.97
N HIS A 197 15.28 3.31 10.22
CA HIS A 197 14.95 3.63 8.83
C HIS A 197 13.46 3.90 8.56
N ILE A 198 12.56 3.39 9.40
CA ILE A 198 11.12 3.57 9.20
C ILE A 198 10.54 4.60 10.17
N ILE A 199 10.87 4.50 11.44
CA ILE A 199 10.33 5.40 12.47
C ILE A 199 10.52 6.89 12.15
N PRO A 200 11.68 7.34 11.59
CA PRO A 200 11.86 8.77 11.23
C PRO A 200 10.84 9.32 10.23
N PHE A 201 10.12 8.47 9.50
CA PHE A 201 9.03 8.93 8.62
C PHE A 201 7.69 9.12 9.34
N LEU A 202 7.60 8.70 10.60
CA LEU A 202 6.38 8.75 11.40
C LEU A 202 6.35 9.93 12.39
N GLU A 203 7.49 10.63 12.51
CA GLU A 203 7.67 11.84 13.31
C GLU A 203 7.49 13.08 12.41
#